data_99a0d1b9f1f63fe4ef626ade45ec972b
#
_entry.id   99a0d1b9f1f63fe4ef626ade45ec972b
#
_cell.length_a   1.000
_cell.length_b   1.000
_cell.length_c   1.000
_cell.angle_alpha   90.00
_cell.angle_beta   90.00
_cell.angle_gamma   90.00
#
_symmetry.space_group_name_H-M   'P 1'
#
loop_
_entity.id
_entity.type
_entity.pdbx_description
1 polymer ?
#
loop_
_entity_poly.entity_id
_entity_poly.type
_entity_poly.pdbx_seq_one_letter_code
_entity_poly.pdbx_strand_id
1 'polypeptide(L)'
;MRSSAFYRKYTPFSYALLLTFTLVFSGVAGSNSDSNLESYSLPVSGNTIDIDGNGKFDALTDGLLLLRSMFELSGTPLISGVVANDAVYKSSGEIEARIGALGDRIDIDNDGRIDALTDGLLILRYLFELSGDTLTAGVVSDGAQRSNAADIESYLLKLTTFGPVFTSSATFSASENQTSIGTVTATDADSGDSITFTVSGSELAMTSAGVLSFASAPDYETKASYTATVTASDGTNTTTQAITVNVT
;
A
#
# COMPACT_ATOMS: atom_id res chain seq x y z
N MET A 1 47.86 -5.66 -4.45
CA MET A 1 46.89 -5.47 -5.53
C MET A 1 45.55 -5.20 -4.88
N ARG A 2 45.06 -3.99 -4.96
CA ARG A 2 43.80 -3.56 -4.30
C ARG A 2 42.67 -3.82 -5.26
N SER A 3 41.71 -4.67 -4.87
CA SER A 3 40.45 -4.84 -5.56
C SER A 3 39.50 -3.72 -5.10
N SER A 4 39.16 -2.82 -6.00
CA SER A 4 38.18 -1.77 -5.77
C SER A 4 36.77 -2.37 -5.93
N ALA A 5 36.05 -2.52 -4.82
CA ALA A 5 34.65 -2.83 -4.83
C ALA A 5 33.87 -1.59 -5.34
N PHE A 6 33.16 -1.76 -6.43
CA PHE A 6 32.25 -0.77 -7.00
C PHE A 6 31.00 -0.68 -6.12
N TYR A 7 30.95 0.30 -5.23
CA TYR A 7 29.72 0.73 -4.58
C TYR A 7 28.93 1.61 -5.57
N ARG A 8 27.87 1.08 -6.13
CA ARG A 8 26.88 1.90 -6.83
C ARG A 8 25.81 2.32 -5.82
N LYS A 9 25.92 3.57 -5.38
CA LYS A 9 24.88 4.29 -4.66
C LYS A 9 23.69 4.46 -5.63
N TYR A 10 22.50 3.97 -5.29
CA TYR A 10 21.29 4.35 -6.00
C TYR A 10 21.12 5.86 -5.89
N THR A 11 21.31 6.57 -6.99
CA THR A 11 20.89 7.96 -7.09
C THR A 11 19.37 7.96 -7.25
N PRO A 12 18.63 8.77 -6.46
CA PRO A 12 17.20 8.90 -6.66
C PRO A 12 16.97 9.49 -8.05
N PHE A 13 16.31 8.71 -8.92
CA PHE A 13 15.78 9.24 -10.17
C PHE A 13 14.70 10.26 -9.82
N SER A 14 15.00 11.54 -10.06
CA SER A 14 14.04 12.64 -10.04
C SER A 14 12.97 12.36 -11.11
N TYR A 15 11.80 11.86 -10.71
CA TYR A 15 10.63 11.82 -11.56
C TYR A 15 9.97 13.20 -11.57
N ALA A 16 10.49 14.09 -12.40
CA ALA A 16 9.78 15.22 -12.92
C ALA A 16 9.65 15.02 -14.44
N LEU A 17 8.70 14.16 -14.85
CA LEU A 17 8.21 14.21 -16.22
C LEU A 17 6.70 13.94 -16.22
N LEU A 18 5.98 15.05 -16.14
CA LEU A 18 4.55 15.13 -16.41
C LEU A 18 4.36 14.91 -17.92
N LEU A 19 4.11 13.66 -18.34
CA LEU A 19 3.67 13.37 -19.71
C LEU A 19 2.14 13.23 -19.70
N THR A 20 1.46 14.31 -20.08
CA THR A 20 0.07 14.28 -20.52
C THR A 20 0.04 13.56 -21.87
N PHE A 21 -0.33 12.28 -21.87
CA PHE A 21 -0.64 11.55 -23.09
C PHE A 21 -2.14 11.70 -23.38
N THR A 22 -2.48 12.65 -24.25
CA THR A 22 -3.81 12.73 -24.84
C THR A 22 -3.87 11.70 -25.98
N LEU A 23 -4.46 10.53 -25.70
CA LEU A 23 -4.74 9.55 -26.76
C LEU A 23 -6.03 9.97 -27.47
N VAL A 24 -5.91 10.49 -28.68
CA VAL A 24 -7.02 10.64 -29.61
C VAL A 24 -7.27 9.27 -30.26
N PHE A 25 -8.33 8.58 -29.82
CA PHE A 25 -8.82 7.40 -30.54
C PHE A 25 -9.74 7.86 -31.68
N SER A 26 -9.23 7.78 -32.91
CA SER A 26 -10.05 7.80 -34.13
C SER A 26 -10.65 6.41 -34.30
N GLY A 27 -11.99 6.34 -34.46
CA GLY A 27 -12.77 5.12 -34.37
C GLY A 27 -12.54 4.09 -35.46
N VAL A 28 -12.76 2.84 -35.10
CA VAL A 28 -13.34 1.79 -35.96
C VAL A 28 -14.41 1.07 -35.14
N ALA A 29 -15.65 1.17 -35.64
CA ALA A 29 -16.77 0.46 -35.07
C ALA A 29 -16.67 -1.04 -35.40
N GLY A 30 -16.64 -1.86 -34.38
CA GLY A 30 -16.78 -3.31 -34.47
C GLY A 30 -17.58 -3.77 -33.25
N SER A 31 -18.85 -4.08 -33.46
CA SER A 31 -19.77 -4.62 -32.49
C SER A 31 -19.35 -6.01 -32.03
N ASN A 32 -19.00 -6.18 -30.75
CA ASN A 32 -19.23 -7.42 -30.04
C ASN A 32 -19.58 -7.06 -28.58
N SER A 33 -20.84 -7.33 -28.26
CA SER A 33 -21.42 -7.29 -26.94
C SER A 33 -20.92 -8.48 -26.14
N ASP A 34 -20.01 -8.23 -25.21
CA ASP A 34 -19.85 -9.00 -23.99
C ASP A 34 -19.58 -8.03 -22.83
N SER A 35 -20.70 -7.53 -22.32
CA SER A 35 -20.78 -6.77 -21.10
C SER A 35 -20.72 -7.76 -19.93
N ASN A 36 -19.57 -7.95 -19.36
CA ASN A 36 -19.33 -8.21 -17.93
C ASN A 36 -17.82 -8.35 -17.63
N LEU A 37 -17.07 -7.31 -17.91
CA LEU A 37 -15.81 -7.09 -17.20
C LEU A 37 -16.15 -6.14 -16.06
N GLU A 38 -16.71 -6.64 -15.00
CA GLU A 38 -16.50 -6.02 -13.70
C GLU A 38 -14.98 -6.04 -13.53
N SER A 39 -14.36 -4.88 -13.75
CA SER A 39 -13.01 -4.65 -13.31
C SER A 39 -13.04 -4.73 -11.77
N TYR A 40 -12.78 -5.91 -11.23
CA TYR A 40 -12.29 -6.05 -9.89
C TYR A 40 -10.91 -5.38 -9.88
N SER A 41 -10.92 -4.08 -9.81
CA SER A 41 -9.80 -3.32 -9.31
C SER A 41 -9.74 -3.67 -7.82
N LEU A 42 -9.08 -4.77 -7.50
CA LEU A 42 -8.60 -4.98 -6.15
C LEU A 42 -7.83 -3.71 -5.81
N PRO A 43 -8.16 -3.03 -4.72
CA PRO A 43 -7.38 -1.88 -4.30
C PRO A 43 -5.99 -2.41 -3.98
N VAL A 44 -5.07 -2.21 -4.90
CA VAL A 44 -3.66 -2.47 -4.67
C VAL A 44 -3.22 -1.43 -3.65
N SER A 45 -3.32 -1.77 -2.38
CA SER A 45 -2.55 -1.10 -1.37
C SER A 45 -1.09 -1.33 -1.75
N GLY A 46 -0.45 -0.35 -2.39
CA GLY A 46 0.93 -0.40 -2.84
C GLY A 46 1.95 -0.47 -1.70
N ASN A 47 1.52 -0.94 -0.54
CA ASN A 47 2.27 -0.97 0.71
C ASN A 47 2.60 -2.39 1.17
N THR A 48 2.08 -3.43 0.51
CA THR A 48 2.29 -4.82 0.91
C THR A 48 3.27 -5.53 -0.01
N ILE A 49 3.88 -6.59 0.51
CA ILE A 49 4.79 -7.46 -0.26
C ILE A 49 4.06 -8.60 -1.01
N ASP A 50 2.76 -8.49 -1.23
CA ASP A 50 2.02 -9.29 -2.23
C ASP A 50 2.41 -8.80 -3.64
N ILE A 51 3.53 -9.30 -4.14
CA ILE A 51 4.18 -8.78 -5.36
C ILE A 51 3.43 -9.21 -6.61
N ASP A 52 2.91 -10.43 -6.64
CA ASP A 52 2.17 -10.92 -7.79
C ASP A 52 0.68 -10.59 -7.76
N GLY A 53 0.19 -10.01 -6.65
CA GLY A 53 -1.15 -9.43 -6.52
C GLY A 53 -2.26 -10.47 -6.34
N ASN A 54 -1.94 -11.68 -5.88
CA ASN A 54 -2.92 -12.75 -5.71
C ASN A 54 -3.67 -12.72 -4.37
N GLY A 55 -3.36 -11.73 -3.51
CA GLY A 55 -3.93 -11.58 -2.18
C GLY A 55 -3.34 -12.52 -1.12
N LYS A 56 -2.17 -13.09 -1.39
CA LYS A 56 -1.41 -13.96 -0.48
C LYS A 56 0.01 -13.44 -0.31
N PHE A 57 0.67 -13.87 0.75
CA PHE A 57 2.06 -13.53 1.05
C PHE A 57 2.87 -14.82 1.09
N ASP A 58 3.35 -15.28 -0.05
CA ASP A 58 3.99 -16.57 -0.19
C ASP A 58 5.51 -16.45 -0.28
N ALA A 59 6.24 -17.24 0.53
CA ALA A 59 7.71 -17.24 0.52
C ALA A 59 8.30 -17.65 -0.84
N LEU A 60 7.66 -18.60 -1.54
CA LEU A 60 8.17 -19.14 -2.82
C LEU A 60 7.72 -18.37 -4.06
N THR A 61 6.86 -17.38 -3.90
CA THR A 61 6.46 -16.41 -4.93
C THR A 61 6.96 -15.02 -4.56
N ASP A 62 6.26 -14.28 -3.71
CA ASP A 62 6.60 -12.91 -3.35
C ASP A 62 7.98 -12.76 -2.71
N GLY A 63 8.30 -13.64 -1.75
CA GLY A 63 9.61 -13.66 -1.11
C GLY A 63 10.75 -13.88 -2.09
N LEU A 64 10.59 -14.82 -3.03
CA LEU A 64 11.60 -15.07 -4.06
C LEU A 64 11.66 -13.97 -5.11
N LEU A 65 10.54 -13.33 -5.49
CA LEU A 65 10.54 -12.18 -6.40
C LEU A 65 11.33 -11.03 -5.79
N LEU A 66 11.10 -10.70 -4.52
CA LEU A 66 11.85 -9.68 -3.80
C LEU A 66 13.33 -10.03 -3.69
N LEU A 67 13.66 -11.24 -3.24
CA LEU A 67 15.04 -11.69 -3.09
C LEU A 67 15.80 -11.63 -4.43
N ARG A 68 15.19 -12.09 -5.52
CA ARG A 68 15.78 -12.04 -6.85
C ARG A 68 16.01 -10.60 -7.32
N SER A 69 15.05 -9.72 -7.09
CA SER A 69 15.21 -8.29 -7.41
C SER A 69 16.35 -7.65 -6.62
N MET A 70 16.53 -7.99 -5.34
CA MET A 70 17.65 -7.52 -4.52
C MET A 70 18.99 -8.07 -5.01
N PHE A 71 19.01 -9.24 -5.71
CA PHE A 71 20.17 -9.72 -6.46
C PHE A 71 20.31 -9.09 -7.85
N GLU A 72 19.58 -8.00 -8.13
CA GLU A 72 19.60 -7.28 -9.42
C GLU A 72 19.10 -8.12 -10.62
N LEU A 73 18.35 -9.21 -10.40
CA LEU A 73 17.71 -9.93 -11.49
C LEU A 73 16.52 -9.13 -12.01
N SER A 74 16.38 -9.09 -13.35
CA SER A 74 15.30 -8.40 -14.06
C SER A 74 14.83 -9.22 -15.26
N GLY A 75 13.71 -8.84 -15.85
CA GLY A 75 13.16 -9.54 -17.01
C GLY A 75 12.76 -10.98 -16.69
N THR A 76 12.96 -11.89 -17.64
CA THR A 76 12.63 -13.32 -17.48
C THR A 76 13.33 -13.98 -16.28
N PRO A 77 14.62 -13.73 -15.98
CA PRO A 77 15.29 -14.29 -14.80
C PRO A 77 14.62 -13.93 -13.47
N LEU A 78 14.00 -12.75 -13.36
CA LEU A 78 13.27 -12.33 -12.15
C LEU A 78 12.05 -13.23 -11.91
N ILE A 79 11.23 -13.45 -12.94
CA ILE A 79 9.89 -14.05 -12.80
C ILE A 79 9.83 -15.56 -13.06
N SER A 80 10.84 -16.14 -13.72
CA SER A 80 10.78 -17.54 -14.19
C SER A 80 10.57 -18.54 -13.04
N GLY A 81 9.41 -19.22 -13.07
CA GLY A 81 9.06 -20.30 -12.14
C GLY A 81 8.72 -19.86 -10.72
N VAL A 82 8.50 -18.54 -10.50
CA VAL A 82 8.19 -18.01 -9.16
C VAL A 82 6.95 -17.11 -9.10
N VAL A 83 6.30 -16.85 -10.23
CA VAL A 83 5.00 -16.16 -10.24
C VAL A 83 3.90 -17.20 -10.05
N ALA A 84 2.96 -16.93 -9.14
CA ALA A 84 1.87 -17.85 -8.85
C ALA A 84 0.93 -18.04 -10.07
N ASN A 85 0.26 -19.19 -10.15
CA ASN A 85 -0.69 -19.44 -11.25
C ASN A 85 -1.90 -18.52 -11.20
N ASP A 86 -2.35 -18.15 -9.98
CA ASP A 86 -3.44 -17.22 -9.70
C ASP A 86 -3.01 -15.75 -9.58
N ALA A 87 -1.74 -15.44 -9.89
CA ALA A 87 -1.21 -14.09 -9.91
C ALA A 87 -2.03 -13.16 -10.81
N VAL A 88 -2.24 -11.93 -10.37
CA VAL A 88 -2.79 -10.83 -11.17
C VAL A 88 -1.70 -10.24 -12.07
N TYR A 89 -0.51 -10.03 -11.52
CA TYR A 89 0.64 -9.48 -12.24
C TYR A 89 1.60 -10.60 -12.62
N LYS A 90 1.82 -10.78 -13.92
CA LYS A 90 2.58 -11.93 -14.47
C LYS A 90 3.77 -11.52 -15.31
N SER A 91 3.79 -10.31 -15.84
CA SER A 91 4.92 -9.83 -16.64
C SER A 91 6.03 -9.29 -15.77
N SER A 92 7.27 -9.38 -16.21
CA SER A 92 8.41 -8.83 -15.46
C SER A 92 8.29 -7.33 -15.25
N GLY A 93 7.77 -6.58 -16.23
CA GLY A 93 7.60 -5.14 -16.11
C GLY A 93 6.59 -4.74 -15.03
N GLU A 94 5.47 -5.48 -14.87
CA GLU A 94 4.51 -5.26 -13.79
C GLU A 94 5.13 -5.57 -12.42
N ILE A 95 5.81 -6.71 -12.31
CA ILE A 95 6.50 -7.14 -11.09
C ILE A 95 7.58 -6.12 -10.68
N GLU A 96 8.43 -5.71 -11.62
CA GLU A 96 9.48 -4.70 -11.37
C GLU A 96 8.89 -3.37 -10.92
N ALA A 97 7.78 -2.92 -11.53
CA ALA A 97 7.10 -1.69 -11.14
C ALA A 97 6.53 -1.78 -9.72
N ARG A 98 5.97 -2.92 -9.33
CA ARG A 98 5.44 -3.16 -7.97
C ARG A 98 6.54 -3.20 -6.93
N ILE A 99 7.64 -3.92 -7.19
CA ILE A 99 8.81 -3.94 -6.31
C ILE A 99 9.39 -2.52 -6.17
N GLY A 100 9.54 -1.79 -7.28
CA GLY A 100 10.02 -0.41 -7.28
C GLY A 100 9.12 0.56 -6.48
N ALA A 101 7.81 0.33 -6.46
CA ALA A 101 6.86 1.13 -5.68
C ALA A 101 7.01 0.94 -4.15
N LEU A 102 7.59 -0.17 -3.70
CA LEU A 102 7.88 -0.38 -2.27
C LEU A 102 9.01 0.55 -1.79
N GLY A 103 9.99 0.87 -2.64
CA GLY A 103 11.10 1.76 -2.27
C GLY A 103 11.80 1.30 -0.99
N ASP A 104 12.08 2.24 -0.09
CA ASP A 104 12.79 1.99 1.17
C ASP A 104 11.99 1.14 2.19
N ARG A 105 10.75 0.77 1.89
CA ARG A 105 9.96 -0.11 2.78
C ARG A 105 10.51 -1.51 2.88
N ILE A 106 11.28 -1.96 1.88
CA ILE A 106 11.94 -3.26 1.92
C ILE A 106 13.36 -3.21 2.53
N ASP A 107 13.75 -2.08 3.09
CA ASP A 107 14.84 -1.95 4.07
C ASP A 107 14.31 -2.37 5.45
N ILE A 108 14.36 -3.68 5.71
CA ILE A 108 13.68 -4.29 6.86
C ILE A 108 14.38 -3.97 8.16
N ASP A 109 15.71 -3.97 8.20
CA ASP A 109 16.49 -3.68 9.39
C ASP A 109 16.80 -2.17 9.56
N ASN A 110 16.43 -1.36 8.55
CA ASN A 110 16.58 0.10 8.54
C ASN A 110 18.03 0.55 8.75
N ASP A 111 18.94 -0.06 8.01
CA ASP A 111 20.36 0.35 7.97
C ASP A 111 20.64 1.39 6.86
N GLY A 112 19.61 1.72 6.04
CA GLY A 112 19.66 2.64 4.90
C GLY A 112 20.10 1.97 3.60
N ARG A 113 20.06 0.64 3.52
CA ARG A 113 20.35 -0.15 2.33
C ARG A 113 19.28 -1.22 2.15
N ILE A 114 19.15 -1.70 0.93
CA ILE A 114 18.28 -2.83 0.60
C ILE A 114 19.19 -3.95 0.11
N ASP A 115 19.38 -4.96 0.94
CA ASP A 115 20.33 -6.04 0.71
C ASP A 115 19.63 -7.42 0.68
N ALA A 116 19.98 -8.25 -0.31
CA ALA A 116 19.43 -9.59 -0.44
C ALA A 116 19.75 -10.51 0.76
N LEU A 117 20.93 -10.36 1.36
CA LEU A 117 21.42 -11.23 2.44
C LEU A 117 21.03 -10.75 3.85
N THR A 118 20.43 -9.59 3.96
CA THR A 118 19.83 -9.03 5.18
C THR A 118 18.32 -8.94 5.00
N ASP A 119 17.83 -7.90 4.34
CA ASP A 119 16.40 -7.64 4.16
C ASP A 119 15.68 -8.76 3.41
N GLY A 120 16.26 -9.22 2.30
CA GLY A 120 15.67 -10.31 1.51
C GLY A 120 15.55 -11.60 2.31
N LEU A 121 16.55 -11.93 3.14
CA LEU A 121 16.48 -13.10 4.01
C LEU A 121 15.53 -12.90 5.20
N LEU A 122 15.42 -11.68 5.76
CA LEU A 122 14.45 -11.38 6.81
C LEU A 122 13.03 -11.55 6.29
N ILE A 123 12.71 -11.01 5.11
CA ILE A 123 11.41 -11.20 4.46
C ILE A 123 11.15 -12.69 4.22
N LEU A 124 12.07 -13.38 3.59
CA LEU A 124 11.89 -14.79 3.22
C LEU A 124 11.68 -15.67 4.46
N ARG A 125 12.49 -15.49 5.50
CA ARG A 125 12.37 -16.22 6.77
C ARG A 125 11.02 -15.96 7.44
N TYR A 126 10.58 -14.70 7.48
CA TYR A 126 9.28 -14.34 8.05
C TYR A 126 8.12 -15.00 7.29
N LEU A 127 8.16 -15.00 5.96
CA LEU A 127 7.17 -15.68 5.12
C LEU A 127 7.21 -17.22 5.26
N PHE A 128 8.32 -17.78 5.74
CA PHE A 128 8.41 -19.18 6.20
C PHE A 128 8.02 -19.36 7.67
N GLU A 129 7.36 -18.37 8.27
CA GLU A 129 6.88 -18.39 9.66
C GLU A 129 7.99 -18.52 10.71
N LEU A 130 9.24 -18.15 10.39
CA LEU A 130 10.30 -18.07 11.38
C LEU A 130 10.11 -16.79 12.22
N SER A 131 10.37 -16.88 13.52
CA SER A 131 10.21 -15.81 14.50
C SER A 131 11.33 -15.80 15.53
N GLY A 132 11.42 -14.74 16.35
CA GLY A 132 12.43 -14.58 17.36
C GLY A 132 13.85 -14.65 16.80
N ASP A 133 14.73 -15.32 17.54
CA ASP A 133 16.13 -15.47 17.15
C ASP A 133 16.30 -16.22 15.82
N THR A 134 15.38 -17.12 15.46
CA THR A 134 15.46 -17.85 14.20
C THR A 134 15.21 -16.98 12.97
N LEU A 135 14.43 -15.91 13.14
CA LEU A 135 14.23 -14.90 12.11
C LEU A 135 15.50 -14.06 11.90
N THR A 136 16.14 -13.60 12.98
CA THR A 136 17.17 -12.55 12.93
C THR A 136 18.61 -13.05 12.94
N ALA A 137 18.86 -14.29 13.40
CA ALA A 137 20.23 -14.79 13.58
C ALA A 137 21.10 -14.68 12.32
N GLY A 138 22.14 -13.85 12.37
CA GLY A 138 23.16 -13.70 11.34
C GLY A 138 22.70 -13.01 10.05
N VAL A 139 21.54 -12.33 10.06
CA VAL A 139 20.98 -11.63 8.89
C VAL A 139 20.59 -10.18 9.16
N VAL A 140 20.82 -9.66 10.35
CA VAL A 140 20.66 -8.24 10.67
C VAL A 140 21.98 -7.54 10.46
N SER A 141 21.97 -6.40 9.77
CA SER A 141 23.16 -5.63 9.44
C SER A 141 23.80 -4.98 10.68
N ASP A 142 25.12 -4.81 10.63
CA ASP A 142 25.81 -3.94 11.58
C ASP A 142 25.33 -2.49 11.40
N GLY A 143 24.80 -1.90 12.47
CA GLY A 143 24.26 -0.52 12.43
C GLY A 143 22.76 -0.42 12.12
N ALA A 144 22.07 -1.55 11.99
CA ALA A 144 20.63 -1.61 11.84
C ALA A 144 19.90 -0.86 12.99
N GLN A 145 18.92 -0.04 12.64
CA GLN A 145 18.08 0.65 13.63
C GLN A 145 16.97 -0.26 14.15
N ARG A 146 16.48 -1.22 13.33
CA ARG A 146 15.64 -2.34 13.75
C ARG A 146 16.51 -3.58 13.88
N SER A 147 17.00 -3.86 15.08
CA SER A 147 17.99 -4.93 15.31
C SER A 147 17.48 -6.10 16.12
N ASN A 148 16.34 -5.97 16.80
CA ASN A 148 15.72 -7.05 17.55
C ASN A 148 14.55 -7.68 16.80
N ALA A 149 14.26 -8.95 17.10
CA ALA A 149 13.23 -9.71 16.42
C ALA A 149 11.83 -9.08 16.51
N ALA A 150 11.46 -8.54 17.68
CA ALA A 150 10.12 -7.99 17.89
C ALA A 150 9.86 -6.76 17.01
N ASP A 151 10.85 -5.87 16.84
CA ASP A 151 10.73 -4.68 15.99
C ASP A 151 10.66 -5.09 14.51
N ILE A 152 11.44 -6.09 14.10
CA ILE A 152 11.45 -6.64 12.74
C ILE A 152 10.13 -7.32 12.43
N GLU A 153 9.63 -8.19 13.32
CA GLU A 153 8.33 -8.86 13.17
C GLU A 153 7.18 -7.85 13.09
N SER A 154 7.17 -6.86 13.98
CA SER A 154 6.16 -5.78 13.97
C SER A 154 6.19 -4.97 12.66
N TYR A 155 7.36 -4.80 12.08
CA TYR A 155 7.50 -4.12 10.81
C TYR A 155 7.05 -4.99 9.63
N LEU A 156 7.46 -6.27 9.60
CA LEU A 156 7.06 -7.22 8.56
C LEU A 156 5.55 -7.49 8.58
N LEU A 157 4.94 -7.52 9.77
CA LEU A 157 3.48 -7.64 9.89
C LEU A 157 2.76 -6.55 9.08
N LYS A 158 3.22 -5.29 9.11
CA LYS A 158 2.62 -4.19 8.34
C LYS A 158 2.78 -4.35 6.82
N LEU A 159 3.77 -5.11 6.37
CA LEU A 159 4.00 -5.40 4.96
C LEU A 159 3.22 -6.63 4.48
N THR A 160 2.75 -7.46 5.41
CA THR A 160 1.99 -8.69 5.17
C THR A 160 0.54 -8.61 5.65
N THR A 161 0.01 -7.42 5.84
CA THR A 161 -1.39 -7.15 6.12
C THR A 161 -1.88 -6.06 5.18
N PHE A 162 -3.14 -6.17 4.77
CA PHE A 162 -3.79 -5.14 3.97
C PHE A 162 -4.27 -4.02 4.90
N GLY A 163 -4.44 -2.83 4.38
CA GLY A 163 -5.03 -1.74 5.12
C GLY A 163 -6.47 -1.47 4.66
N PRO A 164 -7.26 -0.74 5.47
CA PRO A 164 -8.62 -0.42 5.14
C PRO A 164 -8.76 0.33 3.81
N VAL A 165 -9.80 0.01 3.05
CA VAL A 165 -10.14 0.66 1.78
C VAL A 165 -11.48 1.36 1.91
N PHE A 166 -11.52 2.67 1.69
CA PHE A 166 -12.74 3.45 1.73
C PHE A 166 -13.72 2.99 0.65
N THR A 167 -14.97 2.74 1.04
CA THR A 167 -16.08 2.37 0.16
C THR A 167 -17.11 3.48 0.03
N SER A 168 -17.10 4.46 0.95
CA SER A 168 -17.95 5.65 0.86
C SER A 168 -17.36 6.71 -0.09
N SER A 169 -18.22 7.61 -0.57
CA SER A 169 -17.81 8.79 -1.33
C SER A 169 -16.89 9.69 -0.50
N ALA A 170 -15.96 10.37 -1.17
CA ALA A 170 -15.18 11.46 -0.60
C ALA A 170 -15.98 12.79 -0.50
N THR A 171 -17.17 12.86 -1.09
CA THR A 171 -18.03 14.06 -1.07
C THR A 171 -19.36 13.73 -0.42
N PHE A 172 -19.74 14.56 0.54
CA PHE A 172 -21.00 14.51 1.27
C PHE A 172 -21.78 15.81 1.03
N SER A 173 -23.11 15.75 1.19
CA SER A 173 -23.99 16.91 1.24
C SER A 173 -24.82 16.84 2.50
N ALA A 174 -25.00 17.95 3.19
CA ALA A 174 -25.80 18.04 4.39
C ALA A 174 -26.51 19.39 4.45
N SER A 175 -27.73 19.38 4.99
CA SER A 175 -28.49 20.61 5.11
C SER A 175 -27.92 21.51 6.21
N GLU A 176 -28.03 22.82 6.04
CA GLU A 176 -27.71 23.77 7.10
C GLU A 176 -28.57 23.61 8.35
N ASN A 177 -28.20 24.24 9.43
CA ASN A 177 -28.92 24.28 10.71
C ASN A 177 -29.07 22.91 11.39
N GLN A 178 -28.37 21.85 10.94
CA GLN A 178 -28.32 20.53 11.59
C GLN A 178 -26.88 19.98 11.59
N THR A 179 -26.60 19.05 12.50
CA THR A 179 -25.23 18.51 12.62
C THR A 179 -25.00 17.19 11.89
N SER A 180 -26.06 16.47 11.53
CA SER A 180 -25.92 15.16 10.86
C SER A 180 -25.40 15.32 9.44
N ILE A 181 -24.38 14.51 9.05
CA ILE A 181 -23.84 14.49 7.69
C ILE A 181 -24.10 13.12 7.05
N GLY A 182 -23.59 12.04 7.64
CA GLY A 182 -23.69 10.70 7.08
C GLY A 182 -22.73 9.72 7.72
N THR A 183 -22.41 8.65 7.00
CA THR A 183 -21.48 7.62 7.48
C THR A 183 -20.36 7.39 6.46
N VAL A 184 -19.13 7.42 6.91
CA VAL A 184 -17.96 6.96 6.16
C VAL A 184 -17.84 5.46 6.37
N THR A 185 -17.58 4.73 5.30
CA THR A 185 -17.40 3.27 5.33
C THR A 185 -16.10 2.85 4.66
N ALA A 186 -15.53 1.77 5.14
CA ALA A 186 -14.37 1.11 4.56
C ALA A 186 -14.50 -0.41 4.73
N THR A 187 -13.76 -1.15 3.91
CA THR A 187 -13.59 -2.62 4.02
C THR A 187 -12.13 -2.95 4.18
N ASP A 188 -11.86 -4.11 4.77
CA ASP A 188 -10.53 -4.69 4.85
C ASP A 188 -10.52 -6.07 4.19
N ALA A 189 -9.37 -6.45 3.60
CA ALA A 189 -9.19 -7.76 2.99
C ALA A 189 -8.80 -8.83 4.03
N ASP A 190 -8.23 -8.40 5.16
CA ASP A 190 -7.86 -9.29 6.25
C ASP A 190 -9.10 -9.67 7.07
N SER A 191 -9.31 -10.97 7.25
CA SER A 191 -10.50 -11.47 7.91
C SER A 191 -10.45 -11.27 9.43
N GLY A 192 -11.49 -10.64 9.98
CA GLY A 192 -11.64 -10.44 11.42
C GLY A 192 -11.21 -9.08 11.94
N ASP A 193 -10.67 -8.21 11.09
CA ASP A 193 -10.24 -6.88 11.49
C ASP A 193 -11.41 -5.93 11.75
N SER A 194 -11.24 -5.09 12.75
CA SER A 194 -12.22 -4.08 13.14
C SER A 194 -11.74 -2.70 12.73
N ILE A 195 -12.41 -2.11 11.75
CA ILE A 195 -12.04 -0.79 11.25
C ILE A 195 -12.58 0.30 12.19
N THR A 196 -11.67 1.22 12.56
CA THR A 196 -12.01 2.42 13.33
C THR A 196 -11.71 3.67 12.53
N PHE A 197 -12.47 4.75 12.79
CA PHE A 197 -12.36 5.98 12.05
C PHE A 197 -12.06 7.17 12.94
N THR A 198 -11.29 8.12 12.40
CA THR A 198 -11.05 9.45 12.99
C THR A 198 -11.11 10.52 11.91
N VAL A 199 -11.38 11.77 12.30
CA VAL A 199 -11.40 12.93 11.39
C VAL A 199 -10.46 14.02 11.89
N SER A 200 -9.79 14.71 10.98
CA SER A 200 -8.90 15.82 11.29
C SER A 200 -9.66 17.12 11.53
N GLY A 201 -9.03 18.04 12.27
CA GLY A 201 -9.58 19.36 12.54
C GLY A 201 -10.59 19.36 13.69
N SER A 202 -11.37 20.46 13.80
CA SER A 202 -12.33 20.68 14.89
C SER A 202 -13.73 21.07 14.40
N GLU A 203 -13.91 21.25 13.09
CA GLU A 203 -15.20 21.65 12.53
C GLU A 203 -16.14 20.46 12.25
N LEU A 204 -15.53 19.29 12.02
CA LEU A 204 -16.23 18.02 11.86
C LEU A 204 -15.91 17.11 13.05
N ALA A 205 -16.86 16.26 13.40
CA ALA A 205 -16.71 15.22 14.42
C ALA A 205 -17.04 13.85 13.82
N MET A 206 -16.40 12.80 14.34
CA MET A 206 -16.59 11.44 13.86
C MET A 206 -16.58 10.46 15.02
N THR A 207 -17.47 9.47 14.97
CA THR A 207 -17.40 8.31 15.88
C THR A 207 -16.40 7.28 15.34
N SER A 208 -15.89 6.41 16.21
CA SER A 208 -15.07 5.28 15.77
C SER A 208 -15.76 4.33 14.77
N ALA A 209 -17.10 4.34 14.71
CA ALA A 209 -17.90 3.58 13.76
C ALA A 209 -18.14 4.32 12.42
N GLY A 210 -17.51 5.49 12.20
CA GLY A 210 -17.58 6.23 10.94
C GLY A 210 -18.76 7.20 10.82
N VAL A 211 -19.56 7.42 11.86
CA VAL A 211 -20.65 8.42 11.81
C VAL A 211 -20.03 9.82 11.83
N LEU A 212 -20.27 10.57 10.74
CA LEU A 212 -19.73 11.91 10.51
C LEU A 212 -20.80 12.97 10.84
N SER A 213 -20.39 14.01 11.54
CA SER A 213 -21.24 15.13 11.90
C SER A 213 -20.47 16.45 11.90
N PHE A 214 -21.18 17.58 11.82
CA PHE A 214 -20.59 18.87 12.16
C PHE A 214 -20.42 18.99 13.68
N ALA A 215 -19.35 19.63 14.11
CA ALA A 215 -19.15 19.98 15.53
C ALA A 215 -20.16 21.04 16.02
N SER A 216 -20.62 21.90 15.11
CA SER A 216 -21.70 22.88 15.31
C SER A 216 -22.52 22.96 14.04
N ALA A 217 -23.83 23.20 14.14
CA ALA A 217 -24.69 23.34 12.98
C ALA A 217 -24.15 24.40 12.01
N PRO A 218 -23.98 24.07 10.72
CA PRO A 218 -23.47 25.02 9.73
C PRO A 218 -24.53 26.04 9.31
N ASP A 219 -24.06 27.18 8.85
CA ASP A 219 -24.82 28.24 8.22
C ASP A 219 -24.27 28.39 6.78
N TYR A 220 -25.11 28.14 5.77
CA TYR A 220 -24.72 28.13 4.36
C TYR A 220 -24.17 29.48 3.91
N GLU A 221 -24.80 30.59 4.33
CA GLU A 221 -24.41 31.93 3.96
C GLU A 221 -23.05 32.33 4.55
N THR A 222 -22.67 31.70 5.66
CA THR A 222 -21.38 31.92 6.30
C THR A 222 -20.30 31.00 5.74
N LYS A 223 -20.61 29.69 5.56
CA LYS A 223 -19.64 28.71 5.05
C LYS A 223 -20.33 27.55 4.36
N ALA A 224 -20.30 27.54 3.04
CA ALA A 224 -20.98 26.56 2.20
C ALA A 224 -20.23 25.22 2.04
N SER A 225 -18.97 25.08 2.48
CA SER A 225 -18.19 23.86 2.31
C SER A 225 -17.16 23.67 3.43
N TYR A 226 -16.98 22.42 3.84
CA TYR A 226 -16.04 21.97 4.86
C TYR A 226 -15.16 20.86 4.29
N THR A 227 -13.86 20.87 4.61
CA THR A 227 -12.92 19.84 4.19
C THR A 227 -12.20 19.27 5.39
N ALA A 228 -11.93 17.97 5.37
CA ALA A 228 -11.15 17.31 6.40
C ALA A 228 -10.47 16.05 5.81
N THR A 229 -9.54 15.47 6.56
CA THR A 229 -8.98 14.16 6.27
C THR A 229 -9.57 13.15 7.25
N VAL A 230 -10.17 12.11 6.71
CA VAL A 230 -10.60 10.93 7.48
C VAL A 230 -9.48 9.90 7.45
N THR A 231 -9.21 9.31 8.60
CA THR A 231 -8.30 8.16 8.73
C THR A 231 -9.11 6.94 9.14
N ALA A 232 -8.99 5.85 8.38
CA ALA A 232 -9.46 4.53 8.74
C ALA A 232 -8.28 3.69 9.23
N SER A 233 -8.44 2.93 10.29
CA SER A 233 -7.43 2.05 10.89
C SER A 233 -8.01 0.70 11.25
N ASP A 234 -7.30 -0.37 10.90
CA ASP A 234 -7.56 -1.75 11.32
C ASP A 234 -6.82 -2.13 12.63
N GLY A 235 -5.99 -1.22 13.15
CA GLY A 235 -5.11 -1.44 14.31
C GLY A 235 -3.65 -1.72 13.92
N THR A 236 -3.38 -2.17 12.70
CA THR A 236 -2.04 -2.44 12.15
C THR A 236 -1.66 -1.40 11.09
N ASN A 237 -2.56 -1.16 10.16
CA ASN A 237 -2.41 -0.24 9.04
C ASN A 237 -3.42 0.91 9.12
N THR A 238 -3.14 1.96 8.39
CA THR A 238 -4.04 3.12 8.27
C THR A 238 -4.11 3.60 6.84
N THR A 239 -5.31 4.00 6.43
CA THR A 239 -5.54 4.66 5.14
C THR A 239 -6.25 6.00 5.38
N THR A 240 -5.94 6.99 4.57
CA THR A 240 -6.53 8.32 4.68
C THR A 240 -7.29 8.71 3.42
N GLN A 241 -8.40 9.44 3.60
CA GLN A 241 -9.18 10.02 2.53
C GLN A 241 -9.50 11.48 2.84
N ALA A 242 -9.16 12.40 1.92
CA ALA A 242 -9.65 13.77 1.98
C ALA A 242 -11.13 13.78 1.64
N ILE A 243 -11.95 14.41 2.48
CA ILE A 243 -13.39 14.53 2.27
C ILE A 243 -13.79 16.01 2.13
N THR A 244 -14.88 16.23 1.41
CA THR A 244 -15.56 17.51 1.29
C THR A 244 -17.02 17.35 1.69
N VAL A 245 -17.52 18.23 2.55
CA VAL A 245 -18.94 18.30 2.94
C VAL A 245 -19.51 19.60 2.41
N ASN A 246 -20.45 19.55 1.49
CA ASN A 246 -21.18 20.68 0.97
C ASN A 246 -22.44 20.93 1.80
N VAL A 247 -22.63 22.16 2.24
CA VAL A 247 -23.85 22.59 2.92
C VAL A 247 -24.90 22.99 1.88
N THR A 248 -26.16 22.63 2.09
CA THR A 248 -27.30 22.86 1.14
C THR A 248 -28.51 23.38 1.86
#